data_9ef06f281809a97e66f652a822d8d3a1
#
_entry.id   9ef06f281809a97e66f652a822d8d3a1
#
_cell.length_a   1.000
_cell.length_b   1.000
_cell.length_c   1.000
_cell.angle_alpha   90.00
_cell.angle_beta   90.00
_cell.angle_gamma   90.00
#
_symmetry.space_group_name_H-M   'P 1'
#
loop_
_entity.id
_entity.type
_entity.pdbx_description
1 polymer ?
#
loop_
_entity_poly.entity_id
_entity_poly.type
_entity_poly.pdbx_seq_one_letter_code
_entity_poly.pdbx_strand_id
1 'polypeptide(L)'
;MSVIPKRDSISIPTNEPIIEGDNLVSNLWMSFFRSVYNRLAPIGLENSFPIPNNNLVATDIPGLRFDKRFTSAATVEFLCQRVTSSVELIEYGEFRASYNPDSEDWNIHFPDINSPENSGIDFTITSAGQIKYTSADIAGTTVISTLHYKVRKMAGKNSLYSSMGVV
;
A
#
# COMPACT_ATOMS: atom_id res chain seq x y z
N MET A 1 -25.91 1.01 26.46
CA MET A 1 -25.08 2.22 26.39
C MET A 1 -23.73 1.82 25.82
N SER A 2 -23.41 2.20 24.59
CA SER A 2 -22.12 1.92 23.97
C SER A 2 -21.14 2.98 24.45
N VAL A 3 -20.10 2.57 25.17
CA VAL A 3 -19.01 3.44 25.59
C VAL A 3 -18.11 3.64 24.37
N ILE A 4 -18.19 4.81 23.74
CA ILE A 4 -17.25 5.22 22.70
C ILE A 4 -15.88 5.38 23.37
N PRO A 5 -14.84 4.62 22.97
CA PRO A 5 -13.51 4.78 23.55
C PRO A 5 -13.01 6.20 23.27
N LYS A 6 -12.60 6.89 24.34
CA LYS A 6 -12.00 8.23 24.26
C LYS A 6 -10.77 8.14 23.36
N ARG A 7 -10.79 8.78 22.20
CA ARG A 7 -9.61 8.90 21.34
C ARG A 7 -8.57 9.72 22.11
N ASP A 8 -7.46 9.11 22.46
CA ASP A 8 -6.33 9.82 23.05
C ASP A 8 -5.90 10.92 22.08
N SER A 9 -5.92 12.15 22.56
CA SER A 9 -5.47 13.30 21.78
C SER A 9 -3.95 13.23 21.61
N ILE A 10 -3.47 13.43 20.37
CA ILE A 10 -2.03 13.64 20.16
C ILE A 10 -1.72 15.06 20.65
N SER A 11 -0.91 15.16 21.70
CA SER A 11 -0.44 16.46 22.18
C SER A 11 0.78 16.89 21.36
N ILE A 12 0.69 18.09 20.75
CA ILE A 12 1.83 18.70 20.07
C ILE A 12 2.79 19.25 21.13
N PRO A 13 4.08 18.91 21.10
CA PRO A 13 5.06 19.52 22.00
C PRO A 13 5.19 21.02 21.71
N THR A 14 4.75 21.86 22.62
CA THR A 14 4.71 23.34 22.40
C THR A 14 5.89 24.08 23.03
N ASN A 15 6.58 23.48 24.01
CA ASN A 15 7.61 24.15 24.80
C ASN A 15 9.01 23.52 24.65
N GLU A 16 9.16 22.57 23.75
CA GLU A 16 10.41 21.86 23.52
C GLU A 16 10.97 22.21 22.15
N PRO A 17 12.28 22.45 22.00
CA PRO A 17 12.89 22.66 20.70
C PRO A 17 12.79 21.36 19.86
N ILE A 18 12.58 21.51 18.55
CA ILE A 18 12.56 20.36 17.63
C ILE A 18 13.94 19.71 17.55
N ILE A 19 15.00 20.53 17.60
CA ILE A 19 16.40 20.10 17.49
C ILE A 19 17.10 20.42 18.80
N GLU A 20 17.69 19.44 19.42
CA GLU A 20 18.59 19.56 20.58
C GLU A 20 20.02 19.61 20.11
N GLY A 21 20.96 19.91 21.03
CA GLY A 21 22.38 20.01 20.77
C GLY A 21 22.96 19.17 19.66
N ASP A 22 23.71 18.64 19.20
CA ASP A 22 24.21 17.76 18.12
C ASP A 22 23.29 17.59 16.86
N ASN A 23 22.35 18.52 16.60
CA ASN A 23 21.36 18.47 15.50
C ASN A 23 20.44 17.23 15.50
N LEU A 24 20.20 16.62 16.64
CA LEU A 24 19.28 15.51 16.79
C LEU A 24 17.88 16.01 17.14
N VAL A 25 16.88 15.36 16.57
CA VAL A 25 15.48 15.64 16.91
C VAL A 25 15.24 15.19 18.35
N SER A 26 14.66 16.07 19.19
CA SER A 26 14.39 15.74 20.58
C SER A 26 13.52 14.49 20.72
N ASN A 27 13.70 13.74 21.80
CA ASN A 27 12.96 12.51 22.05
C ASN A 27 11.43 12.74 22.10
N LEU A 28 11.00 13.93 22.55
CA LEU A 28 9.61 14.29 22.61
C LEU A 28 9.01 14.47 21.20
N TRP A 29 9.73 15.14 20.31
CA TRP A 29 9.32 15.28 18.92
C TRP A 29 9.40 13.97 18.15
N MET A 30 10.40 13.12 18.41
CA MET A 30 10.45 11.77 17.83
C MET A 30 9.24 10.91 18.27
N SER A 31 8.84 11.01 19.54
CA SER A 31 7.65 10.32 20.05
C SER A 31 6.38 10.85 19.40
N PHE A 32 6.26 12.17 19.24
CA PHE A 32 5.15 12.81 18.54
C PHE A 32 5.08 12.35 17.08
N PHE A 33 6.16 12.44 16.31
CA PHE A 33 6.18 11.99 14.92
C PHE A 33 5.86 10.50 14.77
N ARG A 34 6.36 9.65 15.69
CA ARG A 34 6.01 8.23 15.70
C ARG A 34 4.53 8.01 15.97
N SER A 35 3.94 8.77 16.89
CA SER A 35 2.50 8.68 17.19
C SER A 35 1.64 9.14 16.01
N VAL A 36 2.05 10.23 15.33
CA VAL A 36 1.40 10.69 14.10
C VAL A 36 1.51 9.65 13.00
N TYR A 37 2.71 9.12 12.78
CA TYR A 37 2.94 8.07 11.78
C TYR A 37 2.08 6.83 12.05
N ASN A 38 2.05 6.32 13.28
CA ASN A 38 1.28 5.14 13.65
C ASN A 38 -0.24 5.34 13.50
N ARG A 39 -0.72 6.58 13.57
CA ARG A 39 -2.13 6.89 13.35
C ARG A 39 -2.47 7.09 11.87
N LEU A 40 -1.53 7.60 11.08
CA LEU A 40 -1.72 7.83 9.65
C LEU A 40 -1.43 6.56 8.83
N ALA A 41 -0.45 5.75 9.25
CA ALA A 41 -0.08 4.52 8.56
C ALA A 41 -1.25 3.52 8.39
N PRO A 42 -2.16 3.32 9.39
CA PRO A 42 -3.33 2.46 9.19
C PRO A 42 -4.38 3.04 8.25
N ILE A 43 -4.41 4.36 8.06
CA ILE A 43 -5.38 5.02 7.16
C ILE A 43 -5.01 4.78 5.70
N GLY A 44 -3.75 4.34 5.42
CA GLY A 44 -3.22 4.08 4.09
C GLY A 44 -3.55 5.22 3.13
N LEU A 45 -2.56 5.95 2.67
CA LEU A 45 -2.80 6.94 1.63
C LEU A 45 -3.38 6.21 0.42
N GLU A 46 -4.52 6.68 -0.05
CA GLU A 46 -5.07 6.22 -1.32
C GLU A 46 -4.21 6.76 -2.46
N ASN A 47 -3.69 5.86 -3.25
CA ASN A 47 -2.94 6.19 -4.44
C ASN A 47 -3.83 5.97 -5.66
N SER A 48 -3.66 6.76 -6.69
CA SER A 48 -4.33 6.57 -7.97
C SER A 48 -3.31 6.43 -9.09
N PHE A 49 -3.62 5.58 -10.05
CA PHE A 49 -2.76 5.29 -11.18
C PHE A 49 -3.62 5.10 -12.45
N PRO A 50 -3.33 5.83 -13.56
CA PRO A 50 -4.06 5.65 -14.80
C PRO A 50 -3.68 4.33 -15.46
N ILE A 51 -4.69 3.59 -15.95
CA ILE A 51 -4.51 2.31 -16.62
C ILE A 51 -4.84 2.50 -18.11
N PRO A 52 -3.87 2.34 -19.00
CA PRO A 52 -4.15 2.34 -20.44
C PRO A 52 -5.04 1.15 -20.82
N ASN A 53 -5.88 1.33 -21.82
CA ASN A 53 -6.61 0.22 -22.42
C ASN A 53 -5.66 -0.65 -23.24
N ASN A 54 -5.88 -1.97 -23.25
CA ASN A 54 -5.09 -2.93 -24.03
C ASN A 54 -3.58 -2.92 -23.73
N ASN A 55 -3.21 -2.93 -22.46
CA ASN A 55 -1.81 -3.07 -22.04
C ASN A 55 -1.48 -4.54 -21.78
N LEU A 56 -1.05 -5.26 -22.80
CA LEU A 56 -0.71 -6.69 -22.72
C LEU A 56 0.68 -6.97 -22.16
N VAL A 57 1.52 -5.95 -22.02
CA VAL A 57 2.86 -6.08 -21.46
C VAL A 57 2.80 -5.74 -19.98
N ALA A 58 3.26 -6.66 -19.11
CA ALA A 58 3.27 -6.45 -17.67
C ALA A 58 4.09 -5.20 -17.29
N THR A 59 3.39 -4.14 -16.88
CA THR A 59 3.93 -2.81 -16.58
C THR A 59 3.96 -2.55 -15.08
N ASP A 60 4.98 -1.88 -14.59
CA ASP A 60 5.13 -1.55 -13.17
C ASP A 60 4.04 -0.58 -12.70
N ILE A 61 3.48 -0.83 -11.53
CA ILE A 61 2.69 0.17 -10.80
C ILE A 61 3.65 1.03 -9.98
N PRO A 62 3.82 2.33 -10.30
CA PRO A 62 4.75 3.21 -9.60
C PRO A 62 4.45 3.26 -8.11
N GLY A 63 5.49 3.15 -7.28
CA GLY A 63 5.36 3.19 -5.82
C GLY A 63 4.85 1.90 -5.17
N LEU A 64 4.40 0.91 -5.93
CA LEU A 64 3.92 -0.36 -5.43
C LEU A 64 5.00 -1.44 -5.51
N ARG A 65 6.06 -1.22 -4.73
CA ARG A 65 7.19 -2.14 -4.58
C ARG A 65 7.44 -2.48 -3.11
N PHE A 66 7.72 -3.74 -2.84
CA PHE A 66 8.03 -4.25 -1.50
C PHE A 66 9.49 -4.65 -1.41
N ASP A 67 10.19 -4.14 -0.38
CA ASP A 67 11.58 -4.52 -0.10
C ASP A 67 11.57 -5.58 1.00
N LYS A 68 12.12 -6.76 0.72
CA LYS A 68 12.21 -7.90 1.65
C LYS A 68 12.90 -7.58 2.98
N ARG A 69 13.74 -6.55 3.00
CA ARG A 69 14.42 -6.09 4.24
C ARG A 69 13.46 -5.43 5.23
N PHE A 70 12.40 -4.78 4.73
CA PHE A 70 11.50 -3.97 5.55
C PHE A 70 10.07 -4.51 5.56
N THR A 71 9.73 -5.39 4.64
CA THR A 71 8.36 -5.89 4.46
C THR A 71 8.41 -7.41 4.29
N SER A 72 7.75 -8.15 5.18
CA SER A 72 7.57 -9.60 5.03
C SER A 72 6.28 -9.94 4.30
N ALA A 73 5.25 -9.13 4.48
CA ALA A 73 3.98 -9.27 3.79
C ALA A 73 3.31 -7.90 3.62
N ALA A 74 2.40 -7.81 2.67
CA ALA A 74 1.57 -6.63 2.45
C ALA A 74 0.17 -7.05 1.98
N THR A 75 -0.84 -6.29 2.37
CA THR A 75 -2.18 -6.34 1.80
C THR A 75 -2.40 -5.09 0.98
N VAL A 76 -2.90 -5.26 -0.22
CA VAL A 76 -3.27 -4.18 -1.14
C VAL A 76 -4.77 -4.28 -1.40
N GLU A 77 -5.52 -3.30 -0.93
CA GLU A 77 -6.92 -3.08 -1.28
C GLU A 77 -6.95 -2.25 -2.56
N PHE A 78 -7.77 -2.60 -3.53
CA PHE A 78 -7.85 -1.88 -4.79
C PHE A 78 -9.29 -1.65 -5.25
N LEU A 79 -9.48 -0.57 -5.99
CA LEU A 79 -10.65 -0.25 -6.79
C LEU A 79 -10.18 0.09 -8.19
N CYS A 80 -10.61 -0.67 -9.16
CA CYS A 80 -10.39 -0.38 -10.57
C CYS A 80 -11.68 0.11 -11.21
N GLN A 81 -11.63 1.26 -11.86
CA GLN A 81 -12.74 1.81 -12.64
C GLN A 81 -12.29 2.00 -14.08
N ARG A 82 -12.99 1.36 -15.00
CA ARG A 82 -12.73 1.48 -16.44
C ARG A 82 -14.03 1.80 -17.17
N VAL A 83 -14.12 3.02 -17.68
CA VAL A 83 -15.29 3.55 -18.40
C VAL A 83 -14.88 3.87 -19.81
N THR A 84 -15.63 3.32 -20.75
CA THR A 84 -15.53 3.66 -22.17
C THR A 84 -16.86 4.23 -22.67
N SER A 85 -16.92 4.62 -23.93
CA SER A 85 -18.18 5.03 -24.57
C SER A 85 -19.22 3.91 -24.67
N SER A 86 -18.84 2.65 -24.39
CA SER A 86 -19.68 1.46 -24.59
C SER A 86 -19.89 0.63 -23.33
N VAL A 87 -18.96 0.72 -22.37
CA VAL A 87 -18.93 -0.17 -21.18
C VAL A 87 -18.43 0.60 -19.97
N GLU A 88 -19.03 0.31 -18.81
CA GLU A 88 -18.52 0.72 -17.50
C GLU A 88 -18.25 -0.52 -16.66
N LEU A 89 -17.00 -0.70 -16.23
CA LEU A 89 -16.54 -1.82 -15.40
C LEU A 89 -15.93 -1.28 -14.11
N ILE A 90 -16.42 -1.80 -12.99
CA ILE A 90 -15.92 -1.48 -11.65
C ILE A 90 -15.55 -2.79 -10.96
N GLU A 91 -14.29 -2.92 -10.59
CA GLU A 91 -13.77 -4.06 -9.85
C GLU A 91 -13.09 -3.58 -8.57
N TYR A 92 -13.41 -4.20 -7.46
CA TYR A 92 -12.75 -3.96 -6.20
C TYR A 92 -12.39 -5.27 -5.51
N GLY A 93 -11.30 -5.24 -4.77
CA GLY A 93 -10.84 -6.42 -4.07
C GLY A 93 -9.59 -6.17 -3.26
N GLU A 94 -9.01 -7.24 -2.80
CA GLU A 94 -7.70 -7.22 -2.17
C GLU A 94 -6.80 -8.33 -2.73
N PHE A 95 -5.52 -8.08 -2.73
CA PHE A 95 -4.52 -9.13 -2.86
C PHE A 95 -3.47 -9.02 -1.76
N ARG A 96 -2.84 -10.15 -1.47
CA ARG A 96 -1.78 -10.26 -0.47
C ARG A 96 -0.49 -10.64 -1.14
N ALA A 97 0.55 -9.87 -0.86
CA ALA A 97 1.92 -10.20 -1.25
C ALA A 97 2.68 -10.71 -0.03
N SER A 98 3.41 -11.79 -0.16
CA SER A 98 4.26 -12.34 0.90
C SER A 98 5.61 -12.77 0.35
N TYR A 99 6.67 -12.49 1.10
CA TYR A 99 8.01 -12.95 0.79
C TYR A 99 8.26 -14.34 1.37
N ASN A 100 8.67 -15.27 0.52
CA ASN A 100 9.10 -16.59 0.95
C ASN A 100 10.64 -16.60 1.05
N PRO A 101 11.22 -16.73 2.25
CA PRO A 101 12.67 -16.72 2.43
C PRO A 101 13.37 -17.97 1.88
N ASP A 102 12.67 -19.09 1.77
CA ASP A 102 13.26 -20.36 1.30
C ASP A 102 13.47 -20.37 -0.22
N SER A 103 12.51 -19.79 -0.96
CA SER A 103 12.63 -19.63 -2.42
C SER A 103 13.22 -18.29 -2.83
N GLU A 104 13.45 -17.38 -1.86
CA GLU A 104 13.89 -15.99 -2.09
C GLU A 104 12.99 -15.21 -3.05
N ASP A 105 11.69 -15.52 -3.06
CA ASP A 105 10.74 -14.95 -4.01
C ASP A 105 9.50 -14.37 -3.33
N TRP A 106 8.81 -13.51 -4.05
CA TRP A 106 7.53 -12.94 -3.66
C TRP A 106 6.38 -13.72 -4.29
N ASN A 107 5.36 -13.99 -3.51
CA ASN A 107 4.11 -14.59 -3.97
C ASN A 107 2.97 -13.59 -3.82
N ILE A 108 2.04 -13.62 -4.78
CA ILE A 108 0.79 -12.88 -4.72
C ILE A 108 -0.37 -13.86 -4.58
N HIS A 109 -1.31 -13.54 -3.71
CA HIS A 109 -2.49 -14.34 -3.45
C HIS A 109 -3.74 -13.46 -3.45
N PHE A 110 -4.77 -13.90 -4.13
CA PHE A 110 -6.07 -13.22 -4.20
C PHE A 110 -7.06 -14.03 -3.34
N PRO A 111 -7.33 -13.60 -2.08
CA PRO A 111 -8.23 -14.35 -1.18
C PRO A 111 -9.68 -14.32 -1.66
N ASP A 112 -10.14 -13.14 -2.08
CA ASP A 112 -11.48 -12.94 -2.60
C ASP A 112 -11.50 -11.74 -3.55
N ILE A 113 -12.02 -11.92 -4.75
CA ILE A 113 -12.38 -10.83 -5.65
C ILE A 113 -13.90 -10.68 -5.55
N ASN A 114 -14.35 -9.73 -4.75
CA ASN A 114 -15.77 -9.43 -4.54
C ASN A 114 -16.26 -8.40 -5.57
N SER A 115 -16.06 -8.69 -6.83
CA SER A 115 -16.47 -7.78 -7.89
C SER A 115 -17.67 -8.31 -8.62
N PRO A 116 -18.69 -7.49 -8.90
CA PRO A 116 -19.77 -7.87 -9.80
C PRO A 116 -19.27 -8.04 -11.24
N GLU A 117 -18.11 -7.45 -11.59
CA GLU A 117 -17.61 -7.44 -12.96
C GLU A 117 -16.08 -7.52 -12.98
N ASN A 118 -15.54 -8.27 -13.94
CA ASN A 118 -14.11 -8.35 -14.19
C ASN A 118 -13.67 -7.12 -15.01
N SER A 119 -12.82 -6.28 -14.45
CA SER A 119 -12.28 -5.11 -15.14
C SER A 119 -11.25 -5.46 -16.21
N GLY A 120 -10.86 -6.72 -16.32
CA GLY A 120 -9.81 -7.19 -17.24
C GLY A 120 -8.42 -6.73 -16.82
N ILE A 121 -8.19 -6.51 -15.53
CA ILE A 121 -6.87 -6.23 -14.97
C ILE A 121 -6.34 -7.45 -14.25
N ASP A 122 -5.12 -7.83 -14.59
CA ASP A 122 -4.37 -8.87 -13.89
C ASP A 122 -3.14 -8.28 -13.20
N PHE A 123 -2.90 -8.71 -11.95
CA PHE A 123 -1.74 -8.30 -11.17
C PHE A 123 -0.73 -9.44 -11.04
N THR A 124 0.54 -9.09 -11.14
CA THR A 124 1.67 -10.00 -10.90
C THR A 124 2.70 -9.34 -9.99
N ILE A 125 3.60 -10.15 -9.42
CA ILE A 125 4.71 -9.66 -8.62
C ILE A 125 6.01 -10.26 -9.12
N THR A 126 7.07 -9.44 -9.13
CA THR A 126 8.41 -9.92 -9.49
C THR A 126 9.16 -10.42 -8.25
N SER A 127 10.24 -11.19 -8.43
CA SER A 127 11.15 -11.59 -7.35
C SER A 127 11.77 -10.40 -6.60
N ALA A 128 11.85 -9.23 -7.24
CA ALA A 128 12.28 -7.97 -6.61
C ALA A 128 11.16 -7.26 -5.82
N GLY A 129 9.95 -7.86 -5.73
CA GLY A 129 8.81 -7.32 -4.99
C GLY A 129 8.05 -6.18 -5.71
N GLN A 130 8.29 -5.98 -7.01
CA GLN A 130 7.57 -4.99 -7.80
C GLN A 130 6.23 -5.56 -8.27
N ILE A 131 5.13 -4.88 -7.95
CA ILE A 131 3.81 -5.20 -8.50
C ILE A 131 3.71 -4.65 -9.92
N LYS A 132 3.26 -5.51 -10.82
CA LYS A 132 2.97 -5.19 -12.22
C LYS A 132 1.51 -5.49 -12.53
N TYR A 133 1.02 -4.88 -13.60
CA TYR A 133 -0.31 -5.15 -14.12
C TYR A 133 -0.29 -5.35 -15.63
N THR A 134 -1.29 -6.04 -16.12
CA THR A 134 -1.73 -6.03 -17.51
C THR A 134 -3.18 -5.56 -17.57
N SER A 135 -3.66 -5.09 -18.70
CA SER A 135 -5.06 -4.72 -18.88
C SER A 135 -5.58 -5.21 -20.24
N ALA A 136 -6.73 -5.88 -20.21
CA ALA A 136 -7.41 -6.33 -21.41
C ALA A 136 -7.93 -5.16 -22.26
N ASP A 137 -8.18 -5.42 -23.52
CA ASP A 137 -8.89 -4.50 -24.39
C ASP A 137 -10.38 -4.46 -24.02
N ILE A 138 -10.92 -3.26 -23.82
CA ILE A 138 -12.36 -3.04 -23.66
C ILE A 138 -12.87 -2.18 -24.81
N ALA A 139 -14.04 -2.60 -25.34
CA ALA A 139 -14.66 -1.92 -26.47
C ALA A 139 -15.01 -0.46 -26.19
N GLY A 140 -14.86 0.39 -27.18
CA GLY A 140 -15.20 1.81 -27.11
C GLY A 140 -14.01 2.72 -26.81
N THR A 141 -14.27 4.02 -26.85
CA THR A 141 -13.25 5.03 -26.53
C THR A 141 -13.15 5.18 -25.01
N THR A 142 -11.93 5.09 -24.46
CA THR A 142 -11.69 5.25 -23.02
C THR A 142 -12.04 6.66 -22.56
N VAL A 143 -12.87 6.75 -21.53
CA VAL A 143 -13.26 8.00 -20.85
C VAL A 143 -12.55 8.09 -19.51
N ILE A 144 -12.61 7.03 -18.70
CA ILE A 144 -11.91 6.88 -17.42
C ILE A 144 -11.28 5.49 -17.39
N SER A 145 -10.05 5.40 -16.93
CA SER A 145 -9.43 4.12 -16.63
C SER A 145 -8.39 4.34 -15.52
N THR A 146 -8.76 4.01 -14.29
CA THR A 146 -7.96 4.35 -13.10
C THR A 146 -7.98 3.20 -12.12
N LEU A 147 -6.82 2.91 -11.56
CA LEU A 147 -6.63 2.06 -10.39
C LEU A 147 -6.44 2.94 -9.16
N HIS A 148 -7.28 2.76 -8.15
CA HIS A 148 -7.09 3.30 -6.80
C HIS A 148 -6.63 2.17 -5.90
N TYR A 149 -5.65 2.41 -5.03
CA TYR A 149 -5.17 1.38 -4.13
C TYR A 149 -4.67 1.93 -2.80
N LYS A 150 -4.79 1.08 -1.76
CA LYS A 150 -4.25 1.30 -0.41
C LYS A 150 -3.36 0.13 -0.05
N VAL A 151 -2.28 0.41 0.68
CA VAL A 151 -1.30 -0.61 1.07
C VAL A 151 -1.17 -0.66 2.58
N ARG A 152 -1.29 -1.87 3.14
CA ARG A 152 -0.92 -2.18 4.53
C ARG A 152 0.28 -3.12 4.52
N LYS A 153 1.42 -2.69 5.07
CA LYS A 153 2.65 -3.47 5.13
C LYS A 153 2.83 -4.08 6.52
N MET A 154 3.27 -5.33 6.56
CA MET A 154 3.73 -6.02 7.76
C MET A 154 5.26 -5.98 7.80
N ALA A 155 5.81 -5.73 8.99
CA ALA A 155 7.25 -5.54 9.19
C ALA A 155 8.08 -6.76 8.75
N GLY A 156 9.19 -6.52 8.09
CA GLY A 156 10.22 -7.51 7.80
C GLY A 156 11.15 -7.74 9.00
N LYS A 157 11.95 -8.79 8.95
CA LYS A 157 12.89 -9.17 10.02
C LYS A 157 13.78 -8.01 10.48
N ASN A 158 14.30 -7.20 9.57
CA ASN A 158 15.23 -6.11 9.90
C ASN A 158 14.57 -4.92 10.61
N SER A 159 13.25 -4.75 10.50
CA SER A 159 12.57 -3.69 11.25
C SER A 159 12.41 -4.03 12.75
N LEU A 160 12.47 -5.32 13.10
CA LEU A 160 12.39 -5.78 14.48
C LEU A 160 13.76 -5.68 15.21
N TYR A 161 14.87 -5.93 14.50
CA TYR A 161 16.21 -5.85 15.09
C TYR A 161 16.72 -4.43 15.28
N SER A 162 16.30 -3.48 14.46
CA SER A 162 16.65 -2.07 14.61
C SER A 162 16.02 -1.42 15.86
N SER A 163 14.97 -2.02 16.43
CA SER A 163 14.33 -1.51 17.65
C SER A 163 14.87 -2.14 18.94
N MET A 164 15.66 -3.20 18.84
CA MET A 164 16.19 -3.93 20.00
C MET A 164 17.67 -3.68 20.24
N GLY A 165 18.24 -2.53 19.92
CA GLY A 165 19.55 -2.07 20.35
C GLY A 165 20.49 -3.19 20.87
N VAL A 166 20.83 -4.18 20.04
CA VAL A 166 21.81 -5.20 20.42
C VAL A 166 23.18 -4.61 20.15
N VAL A 167 23.80 -4.18 21.24
CA VAL A 167 25.23 -3.89 21.35
C VAL A 167 26.01 -5.17 21.14
#